data_58acf75c35b6c13f54d9edd9632cdd1d
#
_entry.id   58acf75c35b6c13f54d9edd9632cdd1d
#
_cell.length_a   1.000
_cell.length_b   1.000
_cell.length_c   1.000
_cell.angle_alpha   90.00
_cell.angle_beta   90.00
_cell.angle_gamma   90.00
#
_symmetry.space_group_name_H-M   'P 1'
#
loop_
_entity.id
_entity.type
_entity.pdbx_description
1 polymer ?
#
loop_
_entity_poly.entity_id
_entity_poly.type
_entity_poly.pdbx_seq_one_letter_code
_entity_poly.pdbx_strand_id
1 'polypeptide(L)'
;MPETPTPDQIPHAARIMDYFLGGSENLPVDRAAADGIVKLLPGGPLGARANRRFLNRAVREATRRGITQFLDIGSGIPAAEATHEVAPEAKVVYVDNDQVVGVIARRILGEASDGRTAYVDADFREPEAVLSAPATKELLDFSQPVAVLFGALLHFIVDSQDPYAAVERYKEALAPGSLVILTHSSPDYVSAPVRAAVDELYTNLRVDLASRSRAEITRFVETDGWTVLEPGVVSVNEWETEDERAADADYQTNREDTAGFAAVAVKN
;
A
#
# COMPACT_ATOMS: atom_id res chain seq x y z
N MET A 1 -2.99 30.38 -23.77
CA MET A 1 -3.48 29.42 -22.77
C MET A 1 -2.25 28.73 -22.24
N PRO A 2 -2.03 28.62 -20.91
CA PRO A 2 -0.93 27.76 -20.44
C PRO A 2 -1.21 26.33 -20.95
N GLU A 3 -0.17 25.68 -21.46
CA GLU A 3 -0.25 24.27 -21.86
C GLU A 3 -0.58 23.41 -20.65
N THR A 4 -1.48 22.45 -20.83
CA THR A 4 -1.76 21.44 -19.79
C THR A 4 -0.47 20.65 -19.55
N PRO A 5 0.03 20.55 -18.31
CA PRO A 5 1.27 19.83 -18.04
C PRO A 5 1.12 18.37 -18.44
N THR A 6 2.15 17.80 -19.04
CA THR A 6 2.20 16.38 -19.39
C THR A 6 2.43 15.52 -18.13
N PRO A 7 2.07 14.22 -18.13
CA PRO A 7 2.23 13.34 -16.97
C PRO A 7 3.66 13.27 -16.39
N ASP A 8 4.67 13.50 -17.22
CA ASP A 8 6.08 13.57 -16.84
C ASP A 8 6.49 14.91 -16.17
N GLN A 9 5.62 15.90 -16.23
CA GLN A 9 5.80 17.22 -15.59
C GLN A 9 5.08 17.35 -14.24
N ILE A 10 4.31 16.33 -13.86
CA ILE A 10 3.55 16.29 -12.59
C ILE A 10 4.17 15.23 -11.69
N PRO A 11 4.53 15.56 -10.43
CA PRO A 11 5.01 14.55 -9.48
C PRO A 11 3.90 13.53 -9.17
N HIS A 12 4.29 12.27 -9.00
CA HIS A 12 3.35 11.19 -8.74
C HIS A 12 3.73 10.39 -7.49
N ALA A 13 2.76 10.05 -6.64
CA ALA A 13 3.00 9.37 -5.36
C ALA A 13 3.77 8.06 -5.51
N ALA A 14 3.41 7.21 -6.48
CA ALA A 14 4.09 5.95 -6.73
C ALA A 14 5.57 6.13 -7.15
N ARG A 15 5.89 7.16 -7.95
CA ARG A 15 7.27 7.46 -8.35
C ARG A 15 8.07 8.13 -7.23
N ILE A 16 7.42 8.92 -6.38
CA ILE A 16 8.03 9.45 -5.15
C ILE A 16 8.37 8.28 -4.20
N MET A 17 7.45 7.32 -4.05
CA MET A 17 7.71 6.11 -3.26
C MET A 17 8.86 5.29 -3.84
N ASP A 18 8.91 5.10 -5.16
CA ASP A 18 10.02 4.45 -5.87
C ASP A 18 11.35 5.12 -5.53
N TYR A 19 11.41 6.46 -5.56
CA TYR A 19 12.61 7.21 -5.18
C TYR A 19 13.02 6.96 -3.73
N PHE A 20 12.08 6.98 -2.76
CA PHE A 20 12.36 6.72 -1.35
C PHE A 20 12.86 5.29 -1.09
N LEU A 21 12.46 4.35 -1.92
CA LEU A 21 12.92 2.96 -1.89
C LEU A 21 14.23 2.72 -2.65
N GLY A 22 14.79 3.75 -3.31
CA GLY A 22 16.03 3.65 -4.07
C GLY A 22 15.85 3.06 -5.47
N GLY A 23 14.62 3.05 -5.99
CA GLY A 23 14.30 2.60 -7.33
C GLY A 23 14.72 3.59 -8.43
N SER A 24 14.53 3.21 -9.68
CA SER A 24 14.96 3.96 -10.87
C SER A 24 13.83 4.46 -11.76
N GLU A 25 12.58 4.18 -11.40
CA GLU A 25 11.39 4.53 -12.21
C GLU A 25 10.86 5.94 -11.91
N ASN A 26 11.60 6.75 -11.17
CA ASN A 26 11.26 8.11 -10.78
C ASN A 26 11.88 9.16 -11.71
N LEU A 27 11.18 10.27 -11.89
CA LEU A 27 11.59 11.40 -12.72
C LEU A 27 12.17 12.56 -11.87
N PRO A 28 12.87 13.54 -12.48
CA PRO A 28 13.38 14.72 -11.74
C PRO A 28 12.30 15.47 -10.98
N VAL A 29 11.08 15.57 -11.49
CA VAL A 29 9.94 16.22 -10.85
C VAL A 29 9.51 15.51 -9.56
N ASP A 30 9.57 14.16 -9.56
CA ASP A 30 9.24 13.33 -8.41
C ASP A 30 10.29 13.47 -7.31
N ARG A 31 11.57 13.47 -7.69
CA ARG A 31 12.69 13.70 -6.78
C ARG A 31 12.62 15.07 -6.11
N ALA A 32 12.29 16.11 -6.88
CA ALA A 32 12.13 17.46 -6.34
C ALA A 32 10.95 17.56 -5.34
N ALA A 33 9.84 16.87 -5.63
CA ALA A 33 8.71 16.77 -4.70
C ALA A 33 9.08 15.97 -3.46
N ALA A 34 9.77 14.85 -3.61
CA ALA A 34 10.30 14.03 -2.52
C ALA A 34 11.23 14.80 -1.59
N ASP A 35 12.16 15.58 -2.15
CA ASP A 35 13.05 16.48 -1.38
C ASP A 35 12.26 17.53 -0.60
N GLY A 36 11.14 18.01 -1.15
CA GLY A 36 10.19 18.89 -0.45
C GLY A 36 9.54 18.20 0.75
N ILE A 37 9.09 16.95 0.58
CA ILE A 37 8.52 16.12 1.66
C ILE A 37 9.55 15.90 2.76
N VAL A 38 10.79 15.52 2.41
CA VAL A 38 11.88 15.24 3.38
C VAL A 38 12.22 16.47 4.23
N LYS A 39 12.09 17.71 3.69
CA LYS A 39 12.30 18.93 4.48
C LYS A 39 11.26 19.10 5.60
N LEU A 40 10.04 18.62 5.40
CA LEU A 40 8.95 18.67 6.39
C LEU A 40 8.93 17.43 7.28
N LEU A 41 9.19 16.28 6.69
CA LEU A 41 9.22 14.97 7.32
C LEU A 41 10.55 14.26 7.00
N PRO A 42 11.63 14.55 7.75
CA PRO A 42 12.94 13.94 7.50
C PRO A 42 12.92 12.40 7.55
N GLY A 43 12.00 11.81 8.32
CA GLY A 43 11.77 10.36 8.39
C GLY A 43 11.05 9.75 7.17
N GLY A 44 10.58 10.54 6.19
CA GLY A 44 9.81 10.04 5.05
C GLY A 44 10.43 8.83 4.33
N PRO A 45 11.72 8.84 3.94
CA PRO A 45 12.37 7.67 3.35
C PRO A 45 12.47 6.46 4.29
N LEU A 46 12.61 6.69 5.61
CA LEU A 46 12.59 5.64 6.62
C LEU A 46 11.20 5.02 6.73
N GLY A 47 10.16 5.86 6.75
CA GLY A 47 8.77 5.42 6.74
C GLY A 47 8.42 4.58 5.50
N ALA A 48 8.86 4.99 4.31
CA ALA A 48 8.67 4.23 3.08
C ALA A 48 9.32 2.84 3.16
N ARG A 49 10.55 2.74 3.66
CA ARG A 49 11.24 1.45 3.86
C ARG A 49 10.58 0.60 4.95
N ALA A 50 10.15 1.20 6.06
CA ALA A 50 9.40 0.50 7.10
C ALA A 50 8.09 -0.08 6.56
N ASN A 51 7.35 0.69 5.77
CA ASN A 51 6.15 0.22 5.08
C ASN A 51 6.43 -0.98 4.17
N ARG A 52 7.46 -0.92 3.32
CA ARG A 52 7.83 -2.04 2.44
C ARG A 52 8.19 -3.28 3.25
N ARG A 53 8.98 -3.14 4.31
CA ARG A 53 9.34 -4.26 5.19
C ARG A 53 8.13 -4.88 5.88
N PHE A 54 7.20 -4.06 6.36
CA PHE A 54 5.94 -4.57 6.90
C PHE A 54 5.17 -5.38 5.87
N LEU A 55 4.95 -4.84 4.66
CA LEU A 55 4.24 -5.55 3.59
C LEU A 55 4.89 -6.89 3.29
N ASN A 56 6.23 -6.94 3.20
CA ASN A 56 6.97 -8.17 2.98
C ASN A 56 6.79 -9.18 4.12
N ARG A 57 6.78 -8.74 5.38
CA ARG A 57 6.50 -9.60 6.53
C ARG A 57 5.08 -10.14 6.49
N ALA A 58 4.11 -9.29 6.20
CA ALA A 58 2.70 -9.68 6.11
C ALA A 58 2.45 -10.68 4.95
N VAL A 59 3.12 -10.50 3.80
CA VAL A 59 3.09 -11.46 2.68
C VAL A 59 3.69 -12.81 3.09
N ARG A 60 4.84 -12.82 3.78
CA ARG A 60 5.43 -14.07 4.32
C ARG A 60 4.51 -14.73 5.34
N GLU A 61 3.85 -13.97 6.21
CA GLU A 61 2.86 -14.49 7.15
C GLU A 61 1.65 -15.11 6.42
N ALA A 62 1.12 -14.45 5.39
CA ALA A 62 0.07 -15.00 4.54
C ALA A 62 0.50 -16.33 3.90
N THR A 63 1.72 -16.39 3.36
CA THR A 63 2.29 -17.60 2.77
C THR A 63 2.45 -18.72 3.81
N ARG A 64 2.91 -18.41 5.03
CA ARG A 64 3.00 -19.40 6.15
C ARG A 64 1.63 -19.95 6.55
N ARG A 65 0.55 -19.19 6.36
CA ARG A 65 -0.84 -19.63 6.57
C ARG A 65 -1.40 -20.43 5.40
N GLY A 66 -0.62 -20.64 4.35
CA GLY A 66 -1.02 -21.40 3.16
C GLY A 66 -1.74 -20.57 2.10
N ILE A 67 -1.75 -19.25 2.21
CA ILE A 67 -2.32 -18.37 1.18
C ILE A 67 -1.34 -18.30 0.01
N THR A 68 -1.85 -18.58 -1.19
CA THR A 68 -1.11 -18.60 -2.46
C THR A 68 -1.68 -17.61 -3.48
N GLN A 69 -2.56 -16.72 -3.06
CA GLN A 69 -3.25 -15.77 -3.91
C GLN A 69 -3.23 -14.39 -3.26
N PHE A 70 -2.81 -13.38 -4.02
CA PHE A 70 -2.69 -12.01 -3.54
C PHE A 70 -3.37 -11.03 -4.50
N LEU A 71 -4.10 -10.07 -3.95
CA LEU A 71 -4.68 -8.94 -4.66
C LEU A 71 -4.11 -7.66 -4.05
N ASP A 72 -3.17 -7.03 -4.76
CA ASP A 72 -2.43 -5.85 -4.30
C ASP A 72 -3.04 -4.59 -4.91
N ILE A 73 -3.82 -3.86 -4.12
CA ILE A 73 -4.67 -2.74 -4.57
C ILE A 73 -3.99 -1.40 -4.23
N GLY A 74 -3.89 -0.52 -5.22
CA GLY A 74 -3.07 0.68 -5.14
C GLY A 74 -1.60 0.30 -5.07
N SER A 75 -1.23 -0.70 -5.86
CA SER A 75 0.10 -1.33 -5.79
C SER A 75 1.26 -0.38 -6.10
N GLY A 76 0.99 0.70 -6.82
CA GLY A 76 2.03 1.53 -7.37
C GLY A 76 2.94 0.74 -8.31
N ILE A 77 4.20 1.16 -8.39
CA ILE A 77 5.22 0.48 -9.21
C ILE A 77 5.68 -0.79 -8.47
N PRO A 78 5.52 -1.99 -9.04
CA PRO A 78 6.01 -3.24 -8.46
C PRO A 78 7.55 -3.32 -8.59
N ALA A 79 8.23 -2.49 -7.79
CA ALA A 79 9.68 -2.42 -7.71
C ALA A 79 10.25 -3.60 -6.89
N ALA A 80 11.56 -3.56 -6.61
CA ALA A 80 12.25 -4.57 -5.82
C ALA A 80 11.50 -4.94 -4.52
N GLU A 81 11.52 -6.22 -4.17
CA GLU A 81 10.76 -6.82 -3.08
C GLU A 81 9.23 -6.68 -3.25
N ALA A 82 8.76 -6.72 -4.50
CA ALA A 82 7.33 -6.76 -4.79
C ALA A 82 6.69 -8.07 -4.29
N THR A 83 5.36 -8.09 -4.16
CA THR A 83 4.61 -9.22 -3.59
C THR A 83 4.96 -10.56 -4.26
N HIS A 84 5.12 -10.59 -5.60
CA HIS A 84 5.49 -11.81 -6.35
C HIS A 84 6.94 -12.26 -6.12
N GLU A 85 7.85 -11.35 -5.78
CA GLU A 85 9.23 -11.72 -5.44
C GLU A 85 9.33 -12.28 -4.02
N VAL A 86 8.50 -11.77 -3.10
CA VAL A 86 8.44 -12.23 -1.71
C VAL A 86 7.71 -13.59 -1.61
N ALA A 87 6.72 -13.83 -2.46
CA ALA A 87 5.93 -15.06 -2.56
C ALA A 87 6.00 -15.64 -3.99
N PRO A 88 7.14 -16.21 -4.43
CA PRO A 88 7.40 -16.54 -5.84
C PRO A 88 6.50 -17.63 -6.41
N GLU A 89 5.90 -18.46 -5.55
CA GLU A 89 4.96 -19.51 -5.99
C GLU A 89 3.50 -19.03 -6.01
N ALA A 90 3.23 -17.81 -5.54
CA ALA A 90 1.88 -17.29 -5.44
C ALA A 90 1.41 -16.65 -6.76
N LYS A 91 0.08 -16.57 -6.92
CA LYS A 91 -0.57 -15.76 -7.94
C LYS A 91 -0.81 -14.37 -7.41
N VAL A 92 -0.44 -13.34 -8.15
CA VAL A 92 -0.54 -11.95 -7.72
C VAL A 92 -1.21 -11.10 -8.79
N VAL A 93 -2.31 -10.45 -8.42
CA VAL A 93 -2.94 -9.41 -9.25
C VAL A 93 -2.61 -8.05 -8.64
N TYR A 94 -1.94 -7.22 -9.40
CA TYR A 94 -1.65 -5.82 -9.08
C TYR A 94 -2.73 -4.92 -9.67
N VAL A 95 -3.20 -3.95 -8.89
CA VAL A 95 -4.25 -3.03 -9.30
C VAL A 95 -3.81 -1.60 -9.01
N ASP A 96 -3.85 -0.73 -9.98
CA ASP A 96 -3.67 0.71 -9.81
C ASP A 96 -4.45 1.45 -10.89
N ASN A 97 -4.85 2.70 -10.63
CA ASN A 97 -5.60 3.51 -11.58
C ASN A 97 -4.74 4.53 -12.34
N ASP A 98 -3.44 4.62 -12.03
CA ASP A 98 -2.54 5.54 -12.71
C ASP A 98 -1.98 4.92 -14.00
N GLN A 99 -2.19 5.62 -15.11
CA GLN A 99 -1.76 5.14 -16.43
C GLN A 99 -0.24 5.02 -16.56
N VAL A 100 0.53 5.90 -15.90
CA VAL A 100 2.00 5.87 -15.95
C VAL A 100 2.50 4.68 -15.16
N VAL A 101 1.92 4.46 -13.96
CA VAL A 101 2.19 3.25 -13.16
C VAL A 101 1.87 1.99 -13.98
N GLY A 102 0.73 1.96 -14.66
CA GLY A 102 0.31 0.82 -15.48
C GLY A 102 1.29 0.48 -16.60
N VAL A 103 1.85 1.48 -17.28
CA VAL A 103 2.87 1.27 -18.33
C VAL A 103 4.14 0.65 -17.73
N ILE A 104 4.61 1.19 -16.62
CA ILE A 104 5.82 0.72 -15.94
C ILE A 104 5.60 -0.70 -15.36
N ALA A 105 4.47 -0.91 -14.67
CA ALA A 105 4.14 -2.19 -14.07
C ALA A 105 4.06 -3.32 -15.11
N ARG A 106 3.38 -3.10 -16.24
CA ARG A 106 3.30 -4.11 -17.31
C ARG A 106 4.65 -4.44 -17.90
N ARG A 107 5.56 -3.47 -18.04
CA ARG A 107 6.93 -3.73 -18.49
C ARG A 107 7.66 -4.62 -17.49
N ILE A 108 7.67 -4.27 -16.21
CA ILE A 108 8.35 -5.03 -15.17
C ILE A 108 7.78 -6.45 -15.06
N LEU A 109 6.46 -6.58 -14.97
CA LEU A 109 5.80 -7.88 -14.83
C LEU A 109 5.89 -8.72 -16.10
N GLY A 110 5.90 -8.08 -17.29
CA GLY A 110 6.08 -8.79 -18.57
C GLY A 110 7.44 -9.41 -18.73
N GLU A 111 8.49 -8.79 -18.22
CA GLU A 111 9.86 -9.32 -18.20
C GLU A 111 10.02 -10.51 -17.23
N ALA A 112 9.24 -10.54 -16.15
CA ALA A 112 9.25 -11.57 -15.11
C ALA A 112 8.16 -12.65 -15.28
N SER A 113 7.34 -12.59 -16.35
CA SER A 113 6.09 -13.32 -16.43
C SER A 113 6.27 -14.83 -16.64
N ASP A 114 5.88 -15.58 -15.63
CA ASP A 114 5.64 -17.03 -15.66
C ASP A 114 4.12 -17.37 -15.67
N GLY A 115 3.26 -16.39 -15.94
CA GLY A 115 1.80 -16.52 -15.96
C GLY A 115 1.15 -16.45 -14.57
N ARG A 116 1.91 -16.13 -13.51
CA ARG A 116 1.40 -16.00 -12.14
C ARG A 116 1.14 -14.57 -11.71
N THR A 117 1.48 -13.59 -12.52
CA THR A 117 1.26 -12.17 -12.25
C THR A 117 0.37 -11.54 -13.30
N ALA A 118 -0.47 -10.61 -12.89
CA ALA A 118 -1.24 -9.76 -13.79
C ALA A 118 -1.34 -8.34 -13.24
N TYR A 119 -1.61 -7.40 -14.15
CA TYR A 119 -1.89 -6.01 -13.80
C TYR A 119 -3.27 -5.60 -14.35
N VAL A 120 -4.04 -4.92 -13.51
CA VAL A 120 -5.39 -4.42 -13.82
C VAL A 120 -5.41 -2.90 -13.66
N ASP A 121 -5.76 -2.17 -14.72
CA ASP A 121 -6.08 -0.75 -14.63
C ASP A 121 -7.48 -0.60 -14.04
N ALA A 122 -7.57 -0.31 -12.75
CA ALA A 122 -8.86 -0.10 -12.10
C ALA A 122 -8.71 0.77 -10.86
N ASP A 123 -9.79 1.42 -10.49
CA ASP A 123 -9.85 2.25 -9.30
C ASP A 123 -10.28 1.42 -8.09
N PHE A 124 -9.56 1.60 -6.96
CA PHE A 124 -9.94 1.04 -5.67
C PHE A 124 -11.42 1.30 -5.30
N ARG A 125 -11.94 2.47 -5.67
CA ARG A 125 -13.32 2.91 -5.37
C ARG A 125 -14.39 2.15 -6.17
N GLU A 126 -13.98 1.31 -7.09
CA GLU A 126 -14.85 0.48 -7.93
C GLU A 126 -14.56 -1.03 -7.70
N PRO A 127 -14.87 -1.58 -6.50
CA PRO A 127 -14.52 -2.95 -6.14
C PRO A 127 -15.03 -4.00 -7.14
N GLU A 128 -16.24 -3.81 -7.68
CA GLU A 128 -16.82 -4.71 -8.65
C GLU A 128 -16.02 -4.74 -9.96
N ALA A 129 -15.49 -3.60 -10.39
CA ALA A 129 -14.65 -3.52 -11.60
C ALA A 129 -13.32 -4.30 -11.37
N VAL A 130 -12.69 -4.14 -10.21
CA VAL A 130 -11.46 -4.86 -9.83
C VAL A 130 -11.71 -6.36 -9.73
N LEU A 131 -12.73 -6.78 -8.96
CA LEU A 131 -13.03 -8.19 -8.68
C LEU A 131 -13.54 -8.93 -9.92
N SER A 132 -14.21 -8.22 -10.85
CA SER A 132 -14.74 -8.81 -12.09
C SER A 132 -13.80 -8.69 -13.28
N ALA A 133 -12.67 -8.02 -13.16
CA ALA A 133 -11.70 -7.87 -14.23
C ALA A 133 -11.27 -9.24 -14.79
N PRO A 134 -11.13 -9.41 -16.11
CA PRO A 134 -10.77 -10.69 -16.72
C PRO A 134 -9.50 -11.30 -16.09
N ALA A 135 -8.45 -10.50 -15.94
CA ALA A 135 -7.18 -10.95 -15.35
C ALA A 135 -7.32 -11.38 -13.87
N THR A 136 -8.18 -10.68 -13.09
CA THR A 136 -8.48 -11.06 -11.71
C THR A 136 -9.16 -12.42 -11.65
N LYS A 137 -10.19 -12.63 -12.47
CA LYS A 137 -10.94 -13.90 -12.51
C LYS A 137 -10.15 -15.08 -13.08
N GLU A 138 -9.19 -14.81 -13.95
CA GLU A 138 -8.33 -15.85 -14.53
C GLU A 138 -7.30 -16.35 -13.50
N LEU A 139 -6.75 -15.42 -12.70
CA LEU A 139 -5.69 -15.76 -11.76
C LEU A 139 -6.19 -16.13 -10.36
N LEU A 140 -7.24 -15.46 -9.85
CA LEU A 140 -7.69 -15.62 -8.47
C LEU A 140 -9.00 -16.39 -8.38
N ASP A 141 -9.04 -17.32 -7.44
CA ASP A 141 -10.23 -18.07 -7.04
C ASP A 141 -10.69 -17.61 -5.66
N PHE A 142 -11.69 -16.73 -5.62
CA PHE A 142 -12.23 -16.18 -4.37
C PHE A 142 -13.01 -17.20 -3.51
N SER A 143 -13.20 -18.42 -3.97
CA SER A 143 -13.68 -19.53 -3.13
C SER A 143 -12.60 -20.09 -2.20
N GLN A 144 -11.34 -19.71 -2.43
CA GLN A 144 -10.17 -20.04 -1.63
C GLN A 144 -9.64 -18.77 -0.93
N PRO A 145 -8.84 -18.93 0.14
CA PRO A 145 -8.24 -17.78 0.81
C PRO A 145 -7.38 -16.91 -0.11
N VAL A 146 -7.60 -15.59 -0.04
CA VAL A 146 -6.83 -14.55 -0.76
C VAL A 146 -6.33 -13.54 0.27
N ALA A 147 -5.11 -13.06 0.12
CA ALA A 147 -4.63 -11.89 0.86
C ALA A 147 -4.83 -10.63 0.01
N VAL A 148 -5.62 -9.69 0.51
CA VAL A 148 -5.81 -8.36 -0.11
C VAL A 148 -4.92 -7.36 0.60
N LEU A 149 -4.11 -6.61 -0.17
CA LEU A 149 -3.22 -5.58 0.33
C LEU A 149 -3.79 -4.19 0.02
N PHE A 150 -3.81 -3.33 1.03
CA PHE A 150 -4.03 -1.88 0.93
C PHE A 150 -2.79 -1.18 1.49
N GLY A 151 -1.69 -1.28 0.78
CA GLY A 151 -0.39 -0.76 1.21
C GLY A 151 -0.24 0.72 0.89
N ALA A 152 -0.27 1.60 1.89
CA ALA A 152 -0.11 3.06 1.73
C ALA A 152 -1.09 3.67 0.70
N LEU A 153 -2.30 3.14 0.59
CA LEU A 153 -3.34 3.57 -0.35
C LEU A 153 -4.41 4.45 0.31
N LEU A 154 -5.02 3.96 1.41
CA LEU A 154 -6.28 4.50 1.91
C LEU A 154 -6.19 5.93 2.45
N HIS A 155 -4.98 6.42 2.73
CA HIS A 155 -4.79 7.82 3.10
C HIS A 155 -4.88 8.80 1.92
N PHE A 156 -4.97 8.30 0.69
CA PHE A 156 -5.28 9.12 -0.49
C PHE A 156 -6.77 9.11 -0.85
N ILE A 157 -7.60 8.39 -0.09
CA ILE A 157 -9.04 8.28 -0.33
C ILE A 157 -9.77 9.01 0.81
N VAL A 158 -10.33 10.17 0.51
CA VAL A 158 -11.05 11.00 1.50
C VAL A 158 -12.41 10.40 1.87
N ASP A 159 -12.95 10.74 3.04
CA ASP A 159 -14.18 10.13 3.55
C ASP A 159 -15.41 10.37 2.66
N SER A 160 -15.43 11.48 1.89
CA SER A 160 -16.49 11.72 0.90
C SER A 160 -16.51 10.72 -0.26
N GLN A 161 -15.45 9.91 -0.42
CA GLN A 161 -15.33 8.84 -1.41
C GLN A 161 -15.64 7.44 -0.81
N ASP A 162 -16.11 7.40 0.42
CA ASP A 162 -16.57 6.22 1.16
C ASP A 162 -15.58 5.03 1.17
N PRO A 163 -14.32 5.23 1.65
CA PRO A 163 -13.31 4.18 1.62
C PRO A 163 -13.67 2.97 2.49
N TYR A 164 -14.46 3.17 3.55
CA TYR A 164 -14.87 2.08 4.43
C TYR A 164 -15.82 1.10 3.71
N ALA A 165 -16.81 1.62 2.99
CA ALA A 165 -17.71 0.79 2.20
C ALA A 165 -16.95 0.05 1.08
N ALA A 166 -16.01 0.71 0.42
CA ALA A 166 -15.19 0.06 -0.61
C ALA A 166 -14.36 -1.11 -0.02
N VAL A 167 -13.71 -0.93 1.13
CA VAL A 167 -12.97 -2.01 1.81
C VAL A 167 -13.91 -3.16 2.20
N GLU A 168 -15.10 -2.87 2.75
CA GLU A 168 -16.09 -3.92 3.09
C GLU A 168 -16.53 -4.70 1.86
N ARG A 169 -16.72 -4.07 0.71
CA ARG A 169 -17.05 -4.78 -0.55
C ARG A 169 -15.96 -5.76 -0.97
N TYR A 170 -14.67 -5.39 -0.84
CA TYR A 170 -13.58 -6.35 -1.05
C TYR A 170 -13.65 -7.50 -0.04
N LYS A 171 -13.82 -7.20 1.24
CA LYS A 171 -13.89 -8.20 2.32
C LYS A 171 -15.05 -9.19 2.15
N GLU A 172 -16.21 -8.72 1.67
CA GLU A 172 -17.38 -9.58 1.40
C GLU A 172 -17.08 -10.67 0.36
N ALA A 173 -16.29 -10.35 -0.67
CA ALA A 173 -15.94 -11.26 -1.74
C ALA A 173 -14.97 -12.39 -1.32
N LEU A 174 -14.31 -12.27 -0.17
CA LEU A 174 -13.25 -13.18 0.25
C LEU A 174 -13.81 -14.42 0.98
N ALA A 175 -13.14 -15.56 0.82
CA ALA A 175 -13.43 -16.77 1.59
C ALA A 175 -12.91 -16.68 3.03
N PRO A 176 -13.47 -17.48 4.00
CA PRO A 176 -12.87 -17.65 5.32
C PRO A 176 -11.38 -18.04 5.24
N GLY A 177 -10.58 -17.54 6.17
CA GLY A 177 -9.12 -17.69 6.16
C GLY A 177 -8.37 -16.68 5.30
N SER A 178 -9.07 -15.83 4.53
CA SER A 178 -8.46 -14.71 3.79
C SER A 178 -7.91 -13.65 4.72
N LEU A 179 -6.94 -12.87 4.22
CA LEU A 179 -6.34 -11.76 4.96
C LEU A 179 -6.63 -10.41 4.31
N VAL A 180 -6.76 -9.40 5.16
CA VAL A 180 -6.59 -7.98 4.81
C VAL A 180 -5.29 -7.50 5.44
N ILE A 181 -4.41 -6.96 4.62
CA ILE A 181 -3.11 -6.37 4.99
C ILE A 181 -3.21 -4.88 4.72
N LEU A 182 -3.04 -4.05 5.74
CA LEU A 182 -3.27 -2.61 5.65
C LEU A 182 -2.09 -1.82 6.19
N THR A 183 -1.71 -0.75 5.49
CA THR A 183 -0.92 0.34 6.07
C THR A 183 -1.56 1.69 5.75
N HIS A 184 -1.44 2.62 6.70
CA HIS A 184 -2.06 3.94 6.57
C HIS A 184 -1.21 4.99 7.29
N SER A 185 -0.94 6.13 6.64
CA SER A 185 -0.31 7.26 7.31
C SER A 185 -1.23 7.83 8.39
N SER A 186 -0.67 8.34 9.48
CA SER A 186 -1.46 8.88 10.58
C SER A 186 -0.82 10.15 11.17
N PRO A 187 -1.63 11.10 11.60
CA PRO A 187 -1.17 12.30 12.29
C PRO A 187 -0.80 12.06 13.75
N ASP A 188 -1.07 10.86 14.31
CA ASP A 188 -0.96 10.60 15.75
C ASP A 188 0.46 10.78 16.30
N TYR A 189 1.47 10.62 15.45
CA TYR A 189 2.89 10.78 15.81
C TYR A 189 3.52 12.06 15.25
N VAL A 190 2.71 12.92 14.65
CA VAL A 190 3.21 14.14 13.98
C VAL A 190 2.72 15.37 14.73
N SER A 191 3.62 16.34 15.01
CA SER A 191 3.24 17.58 15.66
C SER A 191 2.27 18.40 14.82
N ALA A 192 1.40 19.16 15.47
CA ALA A 192 0.38 19.95 14.77
C ALA A 192 0.95 20.92 13.71
N PRO A 193 2.09 21.62 13.94
CA PRO A 193 2.69 22.48 12.91
C PRO A 193 3.18 21.69 11.68
N VAL A 194 3.79 20.52 11.89
CA VAL A 194 4.27 19.65 10.80
C VAL A 194 3.08 19.09 10.01
N ARG A 195 2.01 18.66 10.69
CA ARG A 195 0.78 18.22 10.04
C ARG A 195 0.21 19.30 9.12
N ALA A 196 0.05 20.54 9.62
CA ALA A 196 -0.47 21.65 8.83
C ALA A 196 0.39 21.92 7.58
N ALA A 197 1.72 21.83 7.70
CA ALA A 197 2.64 22.00 6.57
C ALA A 197 2.55 20.85 5.55
N VAL A 198 2.32 19.62 6.01
CA VAL A 198 2.08 18.46 5.14
C VAL A 198 0.74 18.60 4.40
N ASP A 199 -0.33 18.98 5.09
CA ASP A 199 -1.64 19.20 4.49
C ASP A 199 -1.58 20.31 3.42
N GLU A 200 -0.85 21.40 3.68
CA GLU A 200 -0.61 22.46 2.71
C GLU A 200 0.19 21.96 1.50
N LEU A 201 1.23 21.16 1.71
CA LEU A 201 2.03 20.57 0.63
C LEU A 201 1.17 19.69 -0.29
N TYR A 202 0.38 18.78 0.26
CA TYR A 202 -0.48 17.88 -0.52
C TYR A 202 -1.58 18.66 -1.25
N THR A 203 -2.14 19.70 -0.61
CA THR A 203 -3.07 20.62 -1.27
C THR A 203 -2.44 21.30 -2.49
N ASN A 204 -1.20 21.79 -2.36
CA ASN A 204 -0.46 22.42 -3.45
C ASN A 204 -0.13 21.42 -4.58
N LEU A 205 0.10 20.15 -4.24
CA LEU A 205 0.31 19.06 -5.20
C LEU A 205 -1.02 18.57 -5.83
N ARG A 206 -2.17 19.04 -5.34
CA ARG A 206 -3.51 18.59 -5.74
C ARG A 206 -3.72 17.09 -5.53
N VAL A 207 -3.16 16.57 -4.47
CA VAL A 207 -3.32 15.19 -4.04
C VAL A 207 -4.17 15.20 -2.77
N ASP A 208 -5.25 14.41 -2.77
CA ASP A 208 -6.08 14.20 -1.59
C ASP A 208 -5.25 13.52 -0.48
N LEU A 209 -5.41 13.98 0.76
CA LEU A 209 -4.80 13.36 1.94
C LEU A 209 -5.83 13.28 3.06
N ALA A 210 -6.18 12.06 3.46
CA ALA A 210 -7.07 11.78 4.57
C ALA A 210 -6.23 11.39 5.80
N SER A 211 -6.03 12.37 6.69
CA SER A 211 -5.36 12.13 7.97
C SER A 211 -6.29 11.40 8.93
N ARG A 212 -6.03 10.10 9.22
CA ARG A 212 -6.84 9.28 10.12
C ARG A 212 -6.07 8.90 11.37
N SER A 213 -6.74 8.97 12.52
CA SER A 213 -6.25 8.46 13.80
C SER A 213 -6.19 6.93 13.78
N ARG A 214 -5.45 6.34 14.75
CA ARG A 214 -5.45 4.89 14.96
C ARG A 214 -6.85 4.30 15.06
N ALA A 215 -7.76 4.96 15.78
CA ALA A 215 -9.13 4.49 15.97
C ALA A 215 -9.91 4.44 14.64
N GLU A 216 -9.75 5.45 13.78
CA GLU A 216 -10.38 5.48 12.46
C GLU A 216 -9.76 4.43 11.53
N ILE A 217 -8.45 4.22 11.58
CA ILE A 217 -7.75 3.17 10.81
C ILE A 217 -8.21 1.77 11.27
N THR A 218 -8.41 1.55 12.56
CA THR A 218 -8.89 0.29 13.13
C THR A 218 -10.23 -0.13 12.53
N ARG A 219 -11.10 0.81 12.20
CA ARG A 219 -12.41 0.54 11.58
C ARG A 219 -12.35 -0.17 10.22
N PHE A 220 -11.24 -0.09 9.50
CA PHE A 220 -11.05 -0.84 8.24
C PHE A 220 -10.87 -2.35 8.46
N VAL A 221 -10.33 -2.73 9.61
CA VAL A 221 -9.91 -4.12 9.86
C VAL A 221 -10.70 -4.80 10.98
N GLU A 222 -11.17 -4.05 11.97
CA GLU A 222 -11.94 -4.57 13.10
C GLU A 222 -13.45 -4.45 12.80
N THR A 223 -13.98 -5.43 12.07
CA THR A 223 -15.39 -5.50 11.66
C THR A 223 -15.93 -6.91 11.89
N ASP A 224 -17.24 -7.08 11.80
CA ASP A 224 -17.90 -8.38 12.01
C ASP A 224 -17.31 -9.47 11.09
N GLY A 225 -17.01 -10.63 11.68
CA GLY A 225 -16.44 -11.76 10.96
C GLY A 225 -14.93 -11.64 10.67
N TRP A 226 -14.25 -10.62 11.22
CA TRP A 226 -12.81 -10.42 11.07
C TRP A 226 -12.12 -10.34 12.44
N THR A 227 -10.94 -10.94 12.51
CA THR A 227 -10.09 -10.90 13.70
C THR A 227 -8.75 -10.25 13.34
N VAL A 228 -8.42 -9.15 14.02
CA VAL A 228 -7.12 -8.51 13.86
C VAL A 228 -6.05 -9.39 14.53
N LEU A 229 -5.01 -9.72 13.77
CA LEU A 229 -3.90 -10.55 14.26
C LEU A 229 -3.01 -9.74 15.20
N GLU A 230 -2.43 -10.42 16.20
CA GLU A 230 -1.40 -9.80 17.03
C GLU A 230 -0.20 -9.33 16.19
N PRO A 231 0.39 -8.19 16.51
CA PRO A 231 0.20 -7.36 17.73
C PRO A 231 -0.95 -6.33 17.63
N GLY A 232 -1.87 -6.46 16.68
CA GLY A 232 -2.99 -5.54 16.50
C GLY A 232 -2.69 -4.41 15.51
N VAL A 233 -3.39 -3.28 15.66
CA VAL A 233 -3.12 -2.06 14.89
C VAL A 233 -2.00 -1.29 15.60
N VAL A 234 -0.79 -1.37 15.09
CA VAL A 234 0.43 -0.82 15.70
C VAL A 234 1.20 0.05 14.71
N SER A 235 2.21 0.77 15.18
CA SER A 235 3.10 1.50 14.28
C SER A 235 3.74 0.52 13.28
N VAL A 236 3.94 0.96 12.04
CA VAL A 236 4.46 0.14 10.92
C VAL A 236 5.73 -0.62 11.28
N ASN A 237 6.59 -0.03 12.11
CA ASN A 237 7.85 -0.65 12.57
C ASN A 237 7.68 -1.59 13.79
N GLU A 238 6.48 -1.71 14.36
CA GLU A 238 6.22 -2.53 15.55
C GLU A 238 5.53 -3.87 15.21
N TRP A 239 5.08 -4.03 13.97
CA TRP A 239 4.50 -5.28 13.49
C TRP A 239 5.60 -6.25 13.08
N GLU A 240 6.32 -6.79 14.08
CA GLU A 240 7.50 -7.65 13.93
C GLU A 240 7.48 -8.78 14.97
N THR A 241 8.04 -9.92 14.60
CA THR A 241 8.39 -10.96 15.55
C THR A 241 9.69 -10.58 16.29
N GLU A 242 9.96 -11.21 17.46
CA GLU A 242 11.21 -10.98 18.20
C GLU A 242 12.44 -11.37 17.37
N ASP A 243 12.35 -12.46 16.60
CA ASP A 243 13.46 -12.93 15.75
C ASP A 243 13.73 -11.97 14.58
N GLU A 244 12.68 -11.42 13.96
CA GLU A 244 12.82 -10.43 12.88
C GLU A 244 13.41 -9.12 13.41
N ARG A 245 13.02 -8.70 14.60
CA ARG A 245 13.57 -7.49 15.26
C ARG A 245 15.05 -7.64 15.58
N ALA A 246 15.48 -8.84 16.00
CA ALA A 246 16.87 -9.14 16.27
C ALA A 246 17.73 -9.16 14.99
N ALA A 247 17.17 -9.62 13.87
CA ALA A 247 17.85 -9.64 12.57
C ALA A 247 18.00 -8.24 11.94
N ASP A 248 17.19 -7.27 12.35
CA ASP A 248 17.11 -5.91 11.79
C ASP A 248 17.68 -4.84 12.75
N ALA A 249 18.62 -5.23 13.60
CA ALA A 249 19.21 -4.40 14.67
C ALA A 249 19.81 -3.06 14.16
N ASP A 250 20.20 -2.99 12.88
CA ASP A 250 20.74 -1.79 12.26
C ASP A 250 19.65 -0.80 11.79
N TYR A 251 18.37 -1.20 11.82
CA TYR A 251 17.25 -0.41 11.37
C TYR A 251 16.34 0.00 12.54
N GLN A 252 16.81 0.96 13.32
CA GLN A 252 15.98 1.57 14.36
C GLN A 252 15.20 2.77 13.77
N THR A 253 13.94 2.56 13.46
CA THR A 253 12.98 3.64 13.22
C THR A 253 12.12 3.83 14.45
N ASN A 254 11.83 5.09 14.77
CA ASN A 254 10.84 5.44 15.79
C ASN A 254 9.46 5.64 15.13
N ARG A 255 8.41 5.78 15.93
CA ARG A 255 7.04 6.00 15.45
C ARG A 255 6.87 7.31 14.68
N GLU A 256 7.66 8.33 15.02
CA GLU A 256 7.65 9.64 14.35
C GLU A 256 8.21 9.54 12.94
N ASP A 257 9.24 8.72 12.73
CA ASP A 257 9.83 8.47 11.40
C ASP A 257 8.86 7.73 10.47
N THR A 258 8.07 6.79 11.01
CA THR A 258 7.14 6.00 10.21
C THR A 258 5.82 6.72 9.95
N ALA A 259 5.39 7.57 10.88
CA ALA A 259 4.15 8.35 10.83
C ALA A 259 2.93 7.56 10.31
N GLY A 260 2.79 6.30 10.71
CA GLY A 260 1.71 5.45 10.23
C GLY A 260 1.50 4.15 11.01
N PHE A 261 0.36 3.53 10.77
CA PHE A 261 -0.06 2.27 11.35
C PHE A 261 -0.12 1.15 10.33
N ALA A 262 0.06 -0.06 10.83
CA ALA A 262 -0.05 -1.31 10.10
C ALA A 262 -0.99 -2.26 10.83
N ALA A 263 -1.67 -3.10 10.09
CA ALA A 263 -2.52 -4.16 10.62
C ALA A 263 -2.67 -5.32 9.63
N VAL A 264 -2.88 -6.51 10.18
CA VAL A 264 -3.32 -7.69 9.43
C VAL A 264 -4.57 -8.23 10.11
N ALA A 265 -5.63 -8.48 9.35
CA ALA A 265 -6.84 -9.13 9.86
C ALA A 265 -7.16 -10.39 9.06
N VAL A 266 -7.70 -11.40 9.73
CA VAL A 266 -8.13 -12.67 9.14
C VAL A 266 -9.64 -12.78 9.14
N LYS A 267 -10.22 -13.27 8.05
CA LYS A 267 -11.64 -13.61 7.94
C LYS A 267 -11.92 -14.92 8.70
N ASN A 268 -12.88 -14.88 9.61
CA ASN A 268 -13.29 -16.06 10.44
C ASN A 268 -14.03 -17.09 9.64
#